data_5aa325ced9355283d5005cc972e2744f
#
_entry.id   5aa325ced9355283d5005cc972e2744f
#
_cell.length_a   1.000
_cell.length_b   1.000
_cell.length_c   1.000
_cell.angle_alpha   90.00
_cell.angle_beta   90.00
_cell.angle_gamma   90.00
#
_symmetry.space_group_name_H-M   'P 1'
#
loop_
_entity.id
_entity.type
_entity.pdbx_description
1 polymer ?
#
loop_
_entity_poly.entity_id
_entity_poly.type
_entity_poly.pdbx_seq_one_letter_code
_entity_poly.pdbx_strand_id
1 'polypeptide(L)'
;MLTRNVLLSLLAVLGPAEALRYLGRVNPATKELTWSNTGVSFTFTGSSATIGFDGLSGSNSAELVVDGRSTYIPNLSGTSVSTPANLTRGKHTVSFHKSSEALFGSIFIGNITTNGRFGADVPASDRKIEVVGDSITSAYGIGASLPCTNTAALEVISEGYSVRTANALQADLSIISWSGIGVIRNYDSGGTDTSPIMPELYTKYGANDASGSYTFPKSDAPDAVVINLGTNDFGHNTRPILTAVEYTAAIVKFVKQIQAGYKNNPTFFLLTSPMLNDGYPSAEEAQHTTQFNALNEAVKQLNGTSAHVVDWPPQGSDLGCDYHPTPGTNAIGAEKLTAAMKEVLGW
;
A
#
# COMPACT_ATOMS: atom_id res chain seq x y z
N MET A 1 50.74 8.81 -34.10
CA MET A 1 50.06 7.65 -33.47
C MET A 1 49.37 8.15 -32.21
N LEU A 2 48.09 8.40 -32.28
CA LEU A 2 47.26 8.79 -31.11
C LEU A 2 46.66 7.50 -30.56
N THR A 3 47.09 7.09 -29.39
CA THR A 3 46.49 6.00 -28.62
C THR A 3 45.21 6.52 -27.99
N ARG A 4 44.06 6.02 -28.48
CA ARG A 4 42.77 6.19 -27.86
C ARG A 4 42.72 5.32 -26.59
N ASN A 5 42.78 5.98 -25.42
CA ASN A 5 42.42 5.33 -24.17
C ASN A 5 40.90 5.07 -24.17
N VAL A 6 40.50 3.84 -24.37
CA VAL A 6 39.13 3.39 -24.12
C VAL A 6 39.02 3.18 -22.61
N LEU A 7 38.37 4.15 -21.92
CA LEU A 7 37.92 3.91 -20.55
C LEU A 7 36.82 2.86 -20.59
N LEU A 8 37.13 1.63 -20.24
CA LEU A 8 36.10 0.65 -19.86
C LEU A 8 35.53 1.10 -18.50
N SER A 9 34.32 1.61 -18.51
CA SER A 9 33.54 1.77 -17.30
C SER A 9 33.18 0.37 -16.78
N LEU A 10 33.81 -0.08 -15.70
CA LEU A 10 33.38 -1.28 -14.99
C LEU A 10 32.01 -1.01 -14.39
N LEU A 11 30.97 -1.64 -14.91
CA LEU A 11 29.68 -1.73 -14.25
C LEU A 11 29.82 -2.70 -13.07
N ALA A 12 29.72 -2.20 -11.86
CA ALA A 12 29.61 -3.04 -10.68
C ALA A 12 28.19 -3.63 -10.62
N VAL A 13 28.11 -4.95 -10.68
CA VAL A 13 26.86 -5.70 -10.45
C VAL A 13 26.76 -5.98 -8.94
N LEU A 14 25.57 -5.87 -8.38
CA LEU A 14 25.33 -6.25 -6.98
C LEU A 14 25.82 -7.68 -6.74
N GLY A 15 26.77 -7.82 -5.82
CA GLY A 15 27.03 -9.08 -5.14
C GLY A 15 25.83 -9.44 -4.25
N PRO A 16 25.72 -10.68 -3.80
CA PRO A 16 24.52 -11.14 -3.11
C PRO A 16 24.24 -10.37 -1.80
N ALA A 17 23.02 -9.92 -1.64
CA ALA A 17 22.24 -9.65 -0.43
C ALA A 17 22.50 -8.41 0.44
N GLU A 18 23.61 -7.67 0.36
CA GLU A 18 23.95 -6.70 1.43
C GLU A 18 23.65 -5.22 1.11
N ALA A 19 23.21 -4.87 -0.08
CA ALA A 19 23.03 -3.48 -0.48
C ALA A 19 21.62 -3.11 -0.98
N LEU A 20 20.67 -4.06 -0.99
CA LEU A 20 19.33 -3.86 -1.50
C LEU A 20 18.29 -4.21 -0.44
N ARG A 21 17.44 -3.24 -0.09
CA ARG A 21 16.31 -3.46 0.79
C ARG A 21 15.02 -3.50 -0.01
N TYR A 22 14.22 -4.54 0.15
CA TYR A 22 12.83 -4.58 -0.33
C TYR A 22 11.93 -3.76 0.60
N LEU A 23 10.94 -3.09 0.02
CA LEU A 23 9.97 -2.23 0.71
C LEU A 23 8.59 -2.86 0.62
N GLY A 24 7.88 -2.91 1.74
CA GLY A 24 6.60 -3.58 1.84
C GLY A 24 6.70 -5.11 1.77
N ARG A 25 5.58 -5.78 1.50
CA ARG A 25 5.50 -7.24 1.47
C ARG A 25 5.92 -7.76 0.09
N VAL A 26 7.16 -8.21 -0.04
CA VAL A 26 7.75 -8.74 -1.27
C VAL A 26 8.32 -10.13 -1.01
N ASN A 27 7.98 -11.10 -1.86
CA ASN A 27 8.58 -12.43 -1.80
C ASN A 27 10.03 -12.35 -2.32
N PRO A 28 11.05 -12.62 -1.48
CA PRO A 28 12.44 -12.49 -1.88
C PRO A 28 12.86 -13.49 -2.96
N ALA A 29 12.13 -14.60 -3.13
CA ALA A 29 12.43 -15.61 -4.16
C ALA A 29 11.96 -15.15 -5.55
N THR A 30 10.81 -14.53 -5.66
CA THR A 30 10.24 -14.04 -6.94
C THR A 30 10.63 -12.61 -7.24
N LYS A 31 10.93 -11.81 -6.22
CA LYS A 31 11.20 -10.36 -6.31
C LYS A 31 10.07 -9.60 -7.02
N GLU A 32 8.86 -10.13 -6.94
CA GLU A 32 7.68 -9.58 -7.57
C GLU A 32 7.04 -8.52 -6.69
N LEU A 33 6.84 -7.33 -7.25
CA LEU A 33 6.11 -6.23 -6.66
C LEU A 33 4.65 -6.31 -7.15
N THR A 34 3.73 -6.71 -6.28
CA THR A 34 2.29 -6.81 -6.60
C THR A 34 1.47 -5.76 -5.87
N TRP A 35 1.63 -5.67 -4.54
CA TRP A 35 0.90 -4.72 -3.71
C TRP A 35 1.36 -3.29 -3.99
N SER A 36 0.46 -2.33 -3.84
CA SER A 36 0.80 -0.90 -3.92
C SER A 36 1.90 -0.54 -2.92
N ASN A 37 2.75 0.38 -3.28
CA ASN A 37 3.92 0.84 -2.50
C ASN A 37 5.00 -0.23 -2.23
N THR A 38 4.91 -1.43 -2.80
CA THR A 38 6.04 -2.37 -2.76
C THR A 38 7.17 -1.87 -3.64
N GLY A 39 8.42 -2.17 -3.25
CA GLY A 39 9.53 -1.58 -3.96
C GLY A 39 10.90 -2.06 -3.51
N VAL A 40 11.92 -1.29 -3.90
CA VAL A 40 13.32 -1.50 -3.51
C VAL A 40 13.97 -0.17 -3.13
N SER A 41 14.91 -0.22 -2.18
CA SER A 41 15.77 0.91 -1.84
C SER A 41 17.23 0.50 -1.73
N PHE A 42 18.13 1.42 -2.08
CA PHE A 42 19.58 1.22 -2.00
C PHE A 42 20.30 2.55 -1.97
N THR A 43 21.59 2.52 -1.58
CA THR A 43 22.49 3.64 -1.73
C THR A 43 23.61 3.30 -2.70
N PHE A 44 24.15 4.31 -3.37
CA PHE A 44 25.35 4.15 -4.20
C PHE A 44 26.22 5.41 -4.21
N THR A 45 27.47 5.24 -4.56
CA THR A 45 28.40 6.35 -4.85
C THR A 45 28.74 6.30 -6.33
N GLY A 46 28.34 7.31 -7.08
CA GLY A 46 28.45 7.37 -8.53
C GLY A 46 27.72 8.57 -9.08
N SER A 47 27.31 8.54 -10.35
CA SER A 47 26.43 9.55 -10.98
C SER A 47 25.28 8.93 -11.76
N SER A 48 25.16 7.60 -11.74
CA SER A 48 23.98 6.91 -12.32
C SER A 48 23.80 5.53 -11.70
N ALA A 49 22.54 5.14 -11.57
CA ALA A 49 22.11 3.78 -11.27
C ALA A 49 20.94 3.41 -12.16
N THR A 50 20.77 2.11 -12.43
CA THR A 50 19.69 1.56 -13.24
C THR A 50 19.09 0.37 -12.53
N ILE A 51 17.75 0.38 -12.40
CA ILE A 51 16.95 -0.72 -11.87
C ILE A 51 16.43 -1.49 -13.08
N GLY A 52 16.92 -2.71 -13.28
CA GLY A 52 16.46 -3.61 -14.33
C GLY A 52 15.18 -4.33 -13.90
N PHE A 53 14.39 -4.75 -14.88
CA PHE A 53 13.20 -5.57 -14.68
C PHE A 53 13.39 -6.91 -15.40
N ASP A 54 13.17 -8.01 -14.69
CA ASP A 54 13.11 -9.36 -15.28
C ASP A 54 11.79 -9.57 -16.01
N GLY A 55 10.78 -8.73 -15.74
CA GLY A 55 9.51 -8.70 -16.44
C GLY A 55 8.55 -7.63 -15.91
N LEU A 56 7.58 -7.30 -16.76
CA LEU A 56 6.40 -6.51 -16.41
C LEU A 56 5.16 -7.29 -16.88
N SER A 57 4.15 -7.43 -16.04
CA SER A 57 2.85 -7.95 -16.44
C SER A 57 1.79 -6.86 -16.33
N GLY A 58 0.85 -6.84 -17.27
CA GLY A 58 -0.21 -5.84 -17.29
C GLY A 58 0.28 -4.39 -17.45
N SER A 59 -0.46 -3.46 -16.87
CA SER A 59 -0.14 -2.03 -16.85
C SER A 59 0.32 -1.63 -15.46
N ASN A 60 1.43 -0.90 -15.36
CA ASN A 60 1.96 -0.47 -14.08
C ASN A 60 2.29 1.02 -14.08
N SER A 61 2.06 1.65 -12.94
CA SER A 61 2.67 2.93 -12.59
C SER A 61 3.67 2.76 -11.46
N ALA A 62 4.62 3.65 -11.36
CA ALA A 62 5.67 3.60 -10.36
C ALA A 62 6.16 4.99 -9.96
N GLU A 63 6.91 5.05 -8.88
CA GLU A 63 7.57 6.26 -8.41
C GLU A 63 9.06 5.96 -8.17
N LEU A 64 9.92 6.79 -8.75
CA LEU A 64 11.35 6.77 -8.52
C LEU A 64 11.73 7.97 -7.64
N VAL A 65 12.31 7.71 -6.48
CA VAL A 65 12.78 8.75 -5.58
C VAL A 65 14.30 8.71 -5.52
N VAL A 66 14.94 9.82 -5.84
CA VAL A 66 16.40 9.98 -5.77
C VAL A 66 16.72 11.17 -4.88
N ASP A 67 17.44 10.95 -3.79
CA ASP A 67 17.80 11.97 -2.80
C ASP A 67 16.58 12.80 -2.32
N GLY A 68 15.46 12.12 -2.10
CA GLY A 68 14.21 12.73 -1.66
C GLY A 68 13.40 13.44 -2.76
N ARG A 69 13.87 13.43 -4.02
CA ARG A 69 13.14 13.98 -5.15
C ARG A 69 12.39 12.89 -5.87
N SER A 70 11.07 12.99 -5.88
CA SER A 70 10.20 12.04 -6.55
C SER A 70 10.01 12.35 -8.03
N THR A 71 9.89 11.27 -8.81
CA THR A 71 9.46 11.27 -10.21
C THR A 71 8.41 10.20 -10.39
N TYR A 72 7.17 10.60 -10.68
CA TYR A 72 6.09 9.68 -10.98
C TYR A 72 6.18 9.19 -12.42
N ILE A 73 5.96 7.88 -12.62
CA ILE A 73 6.01 7.18 -13.91
C ILE A 73 4.63 6.56 -14.16
N PRO A 74 3.71 7.26 -14.84
CA PRO A 74 2.32 6.83 -14.97
C PRO A 74 2.14 5.57 -15.84
N ASN A 75 3.06 5.34 -16.78
CA ASN A 75 3.01 4.19 -17.70
C ASN A 75 4.40 3.56 -17.75
N LEU A 76 4.68 2.72 -16.74
CA LEU A 76 5.94 2.02 -16.66
C LEU A 76 6.07 1.02 -17.81
N SER A 77 7.14 1.12 -18.57
CA SER A 77 7.40 0.28 -19.74
C SER A 77 8.90 0.05 -19.94
N GLY A 78 9.24 -0.87 -20.84
CA GLY A 78 10.64 -1.22 -21.10
C GLY A 78 11.21 -2.21 -20.09
N THR A 79 12.52 -2.33 -20.06
CA THR A 79 13.24 -3.33 -19.26
C THR A 79 13.99 -2.74 -18.07
N SER A 80 13.92 -1.43 -17.87
CA SER A 80 14.60 -0.75 -16.76
C SER A 80 14.16 0.69 -16.56
N VAL A 81 14.46 1.21 -15.36
CA VAL A 81 14.37 2.64 -15.02
C VAL A 81 15.73 3.11 -14.51
N SER A 82 16.18 4.26 -14.97
CA SER A 82 17.46 4.86 -14.56
C SER A 82 17.25 6.14 -13.75
N THR A 83 18.18 6.43 -12.88
CA THR A 83 18.26 7.74 -12.20
C THR A 83 18.43 8.86 -13.21
N PRO A 84 18.09 10.13 -12.87
CA PRO A 84 18.26 11.26 -13.76
C PRO A 84 19.68 11.37 -14.31
N ALA A 85 19.81 11.71 -15.61
CA ALA A 85 21.09 11.76 -16.31
C ALA A 85 22.06 12.87 -15.80
N ASN A 86 21.54 13.83 -15.04
CA ASN A 86 22.29 14.98 -14.52
C ASN A 86 22.72 14.83 -13.05
N LEU A 87 22.70 13.61 -12.50
CA LEU A 87 23.23 13.40 -11.15
C LEU A 87 24.72 13.73 -11.10
N THR A 88 25.10 14.54 -10.14
CA THR A 88 26.52 14.80 -9.84
C THR A 88 27.15 13.54 -9.25
N ARG A 89 28.46 13.37 -9.45
CA ARG A 89 29.17 12.23 -8.83
C ARG A 89 29.19 12.40 -7.31
N GLY A 90 28.58 11.48 -6.58
CA GLY A 90 28.43 11.57 -5.12
C GLY A 90 27.75 10.35 -4.53
N LYS A 91 27.45 10.43 -3.22
CA LYS A 91 26.61 9.44 -2.53
C LYS A 91 25.15 9.79 -2.78
N HIS A 92 24.36 8.81 -3.20
CA HIS A 92 22.93 8.94 -3.50
C HIS A 92 22.13 7.87 -2.80
N THR A 93 20.88 8.21 -2.47
CA THR A 93 19.86 7.27 -1.98
C THR A 93 18.78 7.15 -3.03
N VAL A 94 18.41 5.92 -3.35
CA VAL A 94 17.37 5.62 -4.34
C VAL A 94 16.31 4.74 -3.72
N SER A 95 15.05 5.05 -3.96
CA SER A 95 13.95 4.10 -3.81
C SER A 95 13.07 4.09 -5.05
N PHE A 96 12.54 2.91 -5.35
CA PHE A 96 11.60 2.69 -6.44
C PHE A 96 10.40 1.96 -5.88
N HIS A 97 9.20 2.49 -6.12
CA HIS A 97 7.95 1.96 -5.60
C HIS A 97 6.98 1.68 -6.74
N LYS A 98 6.34 0.51 -6.72
CA LYS A 98 5.15 0.26 -7.53
C LYS A 98 4.01 1.12 -6.98
N SER A 99 3.38 1.93 -7.82
CA SER A 99 2.28 2.80 -7.39
C SER A 99 0.93 2.12 -7.53
N SER A 100 0.64 1.58 -8.71
CA SER A 100 -0.64 0.90 -9.02
C SER A 100 -0.83 -0.39 -8.22
N GLU A 101 -2.10 -0.75 -7.98
CA GLU A 101 -2.46 -1.99 -7.31
C GLU A 101 -2.24 -3.25 -8.17
N ALA A 102 -2.40 -4.42 -7.55
CA ALA A 102 -2.19 -5.72 -8.18
C ALA A 102 -3.18 -6.03 -9.32
N LEU A 103 -4.37 -5.41 -9.30
CA LEU A 103 -5.39 -5.58 -10.35
C LEU A 103 -4.84 -5.22 -11.73
N PHE A 104 -3.95 -4.25 -11.82
CA PHE A 104 -3.38 -3.80 -13.09
C PHE A 104 -2.18 -4.60 -13.55
N GLY A 105 -1.38 -5.15 -12.65
CA GLY A 105 -0.21 -5.94 -13.01
C GLY A 105 0.87 -6.00 -11.94
N SER A 106 2.02 -6.55 -12.33
CA SER A 106 3.19 -6.77 -11.46
C SER A 106 4.48 -6.29 -12.11
N ILE A 107 5.47 -5.98 -11.27
CA ILE A 107 6.83 -5.63 -11.67
C ILE A 107 7.78 -6.67 -11.07
N PHE A 108 8.62 -7.31 -11.88
CA PHE A 108 9.64 -8.26 -11.41
C PHE A 108 10.99 -7.57 -11.40
N ILE A 109 11.55 -7.36 -10.21
CA ILE A 109 12.85 -6.68 -10.06
C ILE A 109 13.98 -7.59 -10.53
N GLY A 110 14.72 -7.11 -11.51
CA GLY A 110 15.92 -7.76 -12.04
C GLY A 110 17.21 -7.20 -11.43
N ASN A 111 18.26 -7.14 -12.25
CA ASN A 111 19.55 -6.64 -11.81
C ASN A 111 19.52 -5.12 -11.61
N ILE A 112 20.13 -4.66 -10.51
CA ILE A 112 20.38 -3.24 -10.27
C ILE A 112 21.86 -2.98 -10.51
N THR A 113 22.18 -1.92 -11.25
CA THR A 113 23.55 -1.56 -11.62
C THR A 113 23.86 -0.09 -11.33
N THR A 114 25.14 0.23 -11.16
CA THR A 114 25.60 1.62 -11.00
C THR A 114 26.95 1.82 -11.73
N ASN A 115 27.21 3.04 -12.16
CA ASN A 115 28.53 3.42 -12.70
C ASN A 115 29.59 3.68 -11.65
N GLY A 116 29.31 3.29 -10.40
CA GLY A 116 30.21 3.43 -9.26
C GLY A 116 30.19 2.19 -8.38
N ARG A 117 29.90 2.34 -7.11
CA ARG A 117 29.79 1.23 -6.16
C ARG A 117 28.55 1.40 -5.28
N PHE A 118 27.96 0.29 -4.87
CA PHE A 118 26.88 0.28 -3.89
C PHE A 118 27.41 0.70 -2.52
N GLY A 119 26.57 1.40 -1.76
CA GLY A 119 26.82 1.79 -0.39
C GLY A 119 26.25 0.78 0.61
N ALA A 120 26.22 1.16 1.88
CA ALA A 120 25.49 0.42 2.91
C ALA A 120 23.98 0.46 2.65
N ASP A 121 23.26 -0.50 3.22
CA ASP A 121 21.80 -0.54 3.16
C ASP A 121 21.16 0.74 3.71
N VAL A 122 20.00 1.08 3.16
CA VAL A 122 19.13 2.08 3.77
C VAL A 122 18.55 1.46 5.06
N PRO A 123 18.80 2.02 6.24
CA PRO A 123 18.30 1.47 7.48
C PRO A 123 16.76 1.35 7.46
N ALA A 124 16.24 0.27 8.05
CA ALA A 124 14.83 0.20 8.36
C ALA A 124 14.47 1.26 9.41
N SER A 125 13.23 1.75 9.36
CA SER A 125 12.69 2.55 10.46
C SER A 125 12.46 1.66 11.69
N ASP A 126 12.60 2.24 12.87
CA ASP A 126 12.19 1.61 14.12
C ASP A 126 10.65 1.58 14.29
N ARG A 127 9.92 2.23 13.36
CA ARG A 127 8.46 2.29 13.32
C ARG A 127 7.96 1.57 12.10
N LYS A 128 7.07 0.60 12.27
CA LYS A 128 6.52 -0.21 11.18
C LYS A 128 5.00 -0.16 11.18
N ILE A 129 4.43 0.28 10.07
CA ILE A 129 2.98 0.34 9.86
C ILE A 129 2.61 -0.65 8.76
N GLU A 130 1.61 -1.47 9.01
CA GLU A 130 0.94 -2.25 7.97
C GLU A 130 -0.47 -1.71 7.78
N VAL A 131 -0.85 -1.41 6.53
CA VAL A 131 -2.17 -0.92 6.17
C VAL A 131 -2.88 -1.95 5.31
N VAL A 132 -4.06 -2.38 5.74
CA VAL A 132 -4.90 -3.34 5.04
C VAL A 132 -6.18 -2.67 4.61
N GLY A 133 -6.53 -2.74 3.33
CA GLY A 133 -7.70 -2.05 2.83
C GLY A 133 -8.13 -2.42 1.41
N ASP A 134 -9.01 -1.62 0.89
CA ASP A 134 -9.62 -1.76 -0.44
C ASP A 134 -9.07 -0.73 -1.45
N SER A 135 -9.91 -0.30 -2.39
CA SER A 135 -9.58 0.72 -3.40
C SER A 135 -9.14 2.06 -2.81
N ILE A 136 -9.69 2.45 -1.65
CA ILE A 136 -9.31 3.68 -0.98
C ILE A 136 -7.83 3.61 -0.56
N THR A 137 -7.42 2.48 -0.02
CA THR A 137 -6.04 2.22 0.39
C THR A 137 -5.08 2.07 -0.80
N SER A 138 -5.57 1.57 -1.95
CA SER A 138 -4.82 1.52 -3.20
C SER A 138 -4.67 2.88 -3.90
N ALA A 139 -5.27 3.95 -3.35
CA ALA A 139 -5.33 5.26 -3.97
C ALA A 139 -6.01 5.25 -5.36
N TYR A 140 -7.07 4.46 -5.50
CA TYR A 140 -7.86 4.30 -6.73
C TYR A 140 -8.23 5.65 -7.33
N GLY A 141 -7.81 5.89 -8.56
CA GLY A 141 -8.19 7.06 -9.34
C GLY A 141 -7.81 8.42 -8.76
N ILE A 142 -6.94 8.47 -7.74
CA ILE A 142 -6.58 9.71 -7.03
C ILE A 142 -5.99 10.78 -7.94
N GLY A 143 -5.40 10.38 -9.07
CA GLY A 143 -4.80 11.28 -10.06
C GLY A 143 -5.80 11.98 -10.98
N ALA A 144 -7.12 11.76 -10.84
CA ALA A 144 -8.15 12.36 -11.69
C ALA A 144 -9.43 12.69 -10.91
N SER A 145 -10.34 13.44 -11.55
CA SER A 145 -11.66 13.80 -11.04
C SER A 145 -12.76 13.27 -11.96
N LEU A 146 -13.99 13.17 -11.48
CA LEU A 146 -15.15 12.81 -12.28
C LEU A 146 -15.32 13.77 -13.50
N PRO A 147 -15.75 13.23 -14.67
CA PRO A 147 -15.95 11.83 -14.98
C PRO A 147 -14.62 11.16 -15.39
N CYS A 148 -14.33 10.00 -14.86
CA CYS A 148 -13.16 9.21 -15.24
C CYS A 148 -13.39 7.72 -14.96
N THR A 149 -12.57 6.87 -15.57
CA THR A 149 -12.42 5.46 -15.24
C THR A 149 -10.99 5.23 -14.75
N ASN A 150 -10.83 4.49 -13.67
CA ASN A 150 -9.52 4.23 -13.09
C ASN A 150 -8.59 3.45 -14.05
N THR A 151 -7.34 3.79 -14.01
CA THR A 151 -6.25 3.10 -14.70
C THR A 151 -5.01 3.05 -13.79
N ALA A 152 -4.05 2.18 -14.09
CA ALA A 152 -2.78 2.16 -13.36
C ALA A 152 -2.11 3.54 -13.25
N ALA A 153 -2.24 4.37 -14.30
CA ALA A 153 -1.67 5.72 -14.36
C ALA A 153 -2.35 6.73 -13.42
N LEU A 154 -3.54 6.42 -12.92
CA LEU A 154 -4.29 7.30 -12.02
C LEU A 154 -4.14 6.91 -10.55
N GLU A 155 -3.48 5.80 -10.25
CA GLU A 155 -3.19 5.38 -8.88
C GLU A 155 -1.83 5.94 -8.44
N VAL A 156 -1.87 7.15 -7.88
CA VAL A 156 -0.69 7.84 -7.34
C VAL A 156 -0.61 7.55 -5.84
N ILE A 157 -0.04 6.41 -5.47
CA ILE A 157 -0.05 5.90 -4.08
C ILE A 157 0.59 6.88 -3.07
N SER A 158 1.56 7.68 -3.50
CA SER A 158 2.19 8.71 -2.67
C SER A 158 1.23 9.82 -2.23
N GLU A 159 0.11 10.01 -2.94
CA GLU A 159 -0.97 10.92 -2.57
C GLU A 159 -2.00 10.28 -1.62
N GLY A 160 -1.97 8.96 -1.45
CA GLY A 160 -2.87 8.21 -0.59
C GLY A 160 -2.62 8.46 0.91
N TYR A 161 -3.67 8.31 1.71
CA TYR A 161 -3.63 8.57 3.15
C TYR A 161 -2.56 7.72 3.87
N SER A 162 -2.36 6.47 3.44
CA SER A 162 -1.42 5.52 4.05
C SER A 162 0.04 5.98 3.92
N VAL A 163 0.46 6.39 2.71
CA VAL A 163 1.82 6.88 2.46
C VAL A 163 2.03 8.23 3.12
N ARG A 164 1.06 9.14 3.08
CA ARG A 164 1.12 10.43 3.77
C ARG A 164 1.30 10.25 5.29
N THR A 165 0.56 9.32 5.91
CA THR A 165 0.69 8.98 7.33
C THR A 165 2.07 8.41 7.66
N ALA A 166 2.54 7.43 6.89
CA ALA A 166 3.86 6.83 7.11
C ALA A 166 5.00 7.85 6.99
N ASN A 167 4.94 8.74 6.00
CA ASN A 167 5.90 9.83 5.83
C ASN A 167 5.88 10.80 7.02
N ALA A 168 4.70 11.20 7.50
CA ALA A 168 4.56 12.10 8.65
C ALA A 168 5.08 11.50 9.97
N LEU A 169 5.08 10.18 10.07
CA LEU A 169 5.55 9.42 11.23
C LEU A 169 6.97 8.86 11.04
N GLN A 170 7.57 9.05 9.86
CA GLN A 170 8.87 8.47 9.49
C GLN A 170 8.90 6.94 9.68
N ALA A 171 7.82 6.28 9.32
CA ALA A 171 7.63 4.84 9.50
C ALA A 171 7.85 4.07 8.19
N ASP A 172 8.33 2.84 8.31
CA ASP A 172 8.27 1.86 7.23
C ASP A 172 6.81 1.44 7.00
N LEU A 173 6.43 1.30 5.74
CA LEU A 173 5.05 1.01 5.35
C LEU A 173 4.94 -0.26 4.52
N SER A 174 4.01 -1.12 4.91
CA SER A 174 3.52 -2.24 4.10
C SER A 174 2.03 -2.01 3.79
N ILE A 175 1.63 -2.11 2.53
CA ILE A 175 0.23 -1.98 2.10
C ILE A 175 -0.23 -3.32 1.52
N ILE A 176 -1.39 -3.80 2.00
CA ILE A 176 -2.10 -4.97 1.50
C ILE A 176 -3.49 -4.50 1.10
N SER A 177 -3.67 -4.18 -0.17
CA SER A 177 -4.93 -3.60 -0.64
C SER A 177 -5.30 -4.07 -2.03
N TRP A 178 -6.61 -4.17 -2.29
CA TRP A 178 -7.16 -4.53 -3.59
C TRP A 178 -8.55 -3.93 -3.76
N SER A 179 -8.77 -3.27 -4.88
CA SER A 179 -10.04 -2.62 -5.21
C SER A 179 -11.19 -3.62 -5.28
N GLY A 180 -12.33 -3.25 -4.72
CA GLY A 180 -13.53 -4.09 -4.70
C GLY A 180 -13.55 -5.16 -3.62
N ILE A 181 -12.48 -5.32 -2.83
CA ILE A 181 -12.37 -6.38 -1.83
C ILE A 181 -12.85 -5.91 -0.46
N GLY A 182 -13.61 -6.75 0.23
CA GLY A 182 -14.09 -6.51 1.59
C GLY A 182 -13.54 -7.50 2.62
N VAL A 183 -13.95 -7.32 3.86
CA VAL A 183 -13.55 -8.20 4.97
C VAL A 183 -14.45 -9.43 5.09
N ILE A 184 -15.68 -9.33 4.63
CA ILE A 184 -16.68 -10.42 4.67
C ILE A 184 -17.26 -10.73 3.29
N ARG A 185 -17.37 -9.71 2.43
CA ARG A 185 -17.86 -9.83 1.06
C ARG A 185 -17.30 -8.70 0.19
N ASN A 186 -17.08 -9.01 -1.08
CA ASN A 186 -16.51 -8.07 -2.05
C ASN A 186 -17.59 -7.14 -2.64
N TYR A 187 -17.21 -6.21 -3.49
CA TYR A 187 -18.12 -5.31 -4.20
C TYR A 187 -19.20 -6.09 -4.96
N ASP A 188 -20.45 -5.66 -4.84
CA ASP A 188 -21.59 -6.30 -5.52
C ASP A 188 -21.76 -5.70 -6.92
N SER A 189 -21.23 -6.40 -7.92
CA SER A 189 -21.39 -6.05 -9.34
C SER A 189 -22.69 -6.60 -9.97
N GLY A 190 -23.56 -7.21 -9.16
CA GLY A 190 -24.81 -7.82 -9.62
C GLY A 190 -24.66 -9.28 -10.07
N GLY A 191 -23.53 -9.93 -9.78
CA GLY A 191 -23.25 -11.33 -10.08
C GLY A 191 -22.72 -12.11 -8.89
N THR A 192 -22.45 -13.40 -9.09
CA THR A 192 -21.76 -14.21 -8.08
C THR A 192 -20.27 -13.89 -8.11
N ASP A 193 -19.75 -13.25 -7.07
CA ASP A 193 -18.32 -13.05 -6.89
C ASP A 193 -17.75 -14.21 -6.07
N THR A 194 -16.75 -14.89 -6.63
CA THR A 194 -15.99 -15.98 -6.00
C THR A 194 -14.55 -15.58 -5.71
N SER A 195 -14.20 -14.30 -5.89
CA SER A 195 -12.88 -13.78 -5.58
C SER A 195 -12.60 -13.86 -4.08
N PRO A 196 -11.34 -14.07 -3.69
CA PRO A 196 -10.97 -14.13 -2.28
C PRO A 196 -11.27 -12.80 -1.57
N ILE A 197 -11.75 -12.87 -0.34
CA ILE A 197 -11.91 -11.72 0.55
C ILE A 197 -10.56 -11.31 1.17
N MET A 198 -10.49 -10.12 1.76
CA MET A 198 -9.22 -9.62 2.32
C MET A 198 -8.57 -10.55 3.36
N PRO A 199 -9.27 -11.22 4.29
CA PRO A 199 -8.65 -12.19 5.19
C PRO A 199 -7.90 -13.34 4.50
N GLU A 200 -8.32 -13.74 3.29
CA GLU A 200 -7.64 -14.76 2.48
C GLU A 200 -6.44 -14.16 1.75
N LEU A 201 -6.61 -12.98 1.13
CA LEU A 201 -5.54 -12.25 0.45
C LEU A 201 -4.40 -11.90 1.41
N TYR A 202 -4.72 -11.57 2.65
CA TYR A 202 -3.75 -11.23 3.69
C TYR A 202 -2.74 -12.34 3.98
N THR A 203 -3.07 -13.59 3.68
CA THR A 203 -2.17 -14.74 3.87
C THR A 203 -1.15 -14.93 2.76
N LYS A 204 -1.07 -14.03 1.78
CA LYS A 204 -0.23 -14.16 0.59
C LYS A 204 0.98 -13.22 0.64
N TYR A 205 2.10 -13.61 0.05
CA TYR A 205 3.20 -12.68 -0.24
C TYR A 205 2.77 -11.67 -1.31
N GLY A 206 2.47 -12.14 -2.49
CA GLY A 206 1.91 -11.36 -3.57
C GLY A 206 0.42 -11.63 -3.74
N ALA A 207 -0.32 -10.67 -4.27
CA ALA A 207 -1.76 -10.78 -4.46
C ALA A 207 -2.17 -11.99 -5.30
N ASN A 208 -1.34 -12.37 -6.26
CA ASN A 208 -1.57 -13.49 -7.19
C ASN A 208 -1.02 -14.84 -6.69
N ASP A 209 -0.36 -14.87 -5.54
CA ASP A 209 0.20 -16.10 -4.96
C ASP A 209 -0.91 -17.05 -4.48
N ALA A 210 -0.53 -18.30 -4.26
CA ALA A 210 -1.41 -19.25 -3.57
C ALA A 210 -1.69 -18.78 -2.13
N SER A 211 -2.87 -19.13 -1.59
CA SER A 211 -3.22 -18.83 -0.20
C SER A 211 -2.22 -19.45 0.76
N GLY A 212 -1.92 -18.74 1.87
CA GLY A 212 -0.98 -19.20 2.89
C GLY A 212 0.49 -19.15 2.47
N SER A 213 0.84 -18.46 1.38
CA SER A 213 2.24 -18.29 0.94
C SER A 213 3.07 -17.44 1.90
N TYR A 214 2.45 -16.45 2.58
CA TYR A 214 3.14 -15.55 3.49
C TYR A 214 3.40 -16.20 4.85
N THR A 215 4.66 -16.20 5.28
CA THR A 215 5.10 -16.90 6.49
C THR A 215 5.10 -16.04 7.75
N PHE A 216 4.69 -14.78 7.65
CA PHE A 216 4.68 -13.79 8.74
C PHE A 216 6.03 -13.70 9.46
N PRO A 217 7.14 -13.39 8.76
CA PRO A 217 8.45 -13.35 9.38
C PRO A 217 8.49 -12.29 10.48
N LYS A 218 9.18 -12.61 11.57
CA LYS A 218 9.27 -11.71 12.74
C LYS A 218 9.90 -10.35 12.37
N SER A 219 10.78 -10.33 11.37
CA SER A 219 11.38 -9.10 10.85
C SER A 219 10.35 -8.12 10.29
N ASP A 220 9.22 -8.63 9.79
CA ASP A 220 8.17 -7.82 9.14
C ASP A 220 7.04 -7.46 10.11
N ALA A 221 7.09 -7.96 11.34
CA ALA A 221 6.04 -7.71 12.33
C ALA A 221 5.83 -6.20 12.53
N PRO A 222 4.60 -5.68 12.32
CA PRO A 222 4.30 -4.26 12.47
C PRO A 222 4.15 -3.87 13.94
N ASP A 223 4.42 -2.60 14.25
CA ASP A 223 4.06 -1.98 15.52
C ASP A 223 2.61 -1.54 15.53
N ALA A 224 2.12 -1.12 14.36
CA ALA A 224 0.74 -0.70 14.14
C ALA A 224 0.15 -1.34 12.90
N VAL A 225 -1.12 -1.77 12.99
CA VAL A 225 -1.92 -2.23 11.86
C VAL A 225 -3.13 -1.34 11.69
N VAL A 226 -3.31 -0.84 10.48
CA VAL A 226 -4.47 -0.05 10.06
C VAL A 226 -5.39 -0.94 9.24
N ILE A 227 -6.68 -0.96 9.56
CA ILE A 227 -7.70 -1.65 8.77
C ILE A 227 -8.70 -0.62 8.26
N ASN A 228 -8.75 -0.42 6.94
CA ASN A 228 -9.72 0.44 6.26
C ASN A 228 -10.48 -0.42 5.23
N LEU A 229 -11.47 -1.15 5.71
CA LEU A 229 -12.36 -2.02 4.96
C LEU A 229 -13.81 -1.71 5.34
N GLY A 230 -14.76 -2.15 4.54
CA GLY A 230 -16.19 -1.97 4.80
C GLY A 230 -16.93 -1.31 3.65
N THR A 231 -16.28 -0.47 2.84
CA THR A 231 -16.90 0.15 1.67
C THR A 231 -17.63 -0.87 0.80
N ASN A 232 -16.92 -1.95 0.45
CA ASN A 232 -17.45 -3.02 -0.38
C ASN A 232 -18.41 -3.93 0.39
N ASP A 233 -18.17 -4.11 1.68
CA ASP A 233 -19.01 -4.93 2.55
C ASP A 233 -20.42 -4.35 2.71
N PHE A 234 -20.52 -3.03 2.92
CA PHE A 234 -21.82 -2.34 3.04
C PHE A 234 -22.50 -2.10 1.70
N GLY A 235 -21.76 -2.06 0.59
CA GLY A 235 -22.33 -1.97 -0.74
C GLY A 235 -23.24 -3.15 -1.05
N HIS A 236 -24.45 -2.88 -1.56
CA HIS A 236 -25.38 -3.91 -1.98
C HIS A 236 -26.25 -3.43 -3.15
N ASN A 237 -26.36 -4.25 -4.19
CA ASN A 237 -27.27 -4.07 -5.31
C ASN A 237 -28.31 -5.20 -5.35
N THR A 238 -27.85 -6.44 -5.18
CA THR A 238 -28.66 -7.65 -5.33
C THR A 238 -28.68 -8.54 -4.09
N ARG A 239 -27.90 -8.22 -3.08
CA ARG A 239 -27.72 -9.01 -1.86
C ARG A 239 -28.31 -8.31 -0.62
N PRO A 240 -28.59 -9.06 0.47
CA PRO A 240 -29.13 -8.49 1.70
C PRO A 240 -28.21 -7.41 2.29
N ILE A 241 -28.81 -6.44 2.99
CA ILE A 241 -28.09 -5.46 3.79
C ILE A 241 -27.22 -6.18 4.82
N LEU A 242 -25.96 -5.76 4.93
CA LEU A 242 -25.04 -6.27 5.94
C LEU A 242 -25.40 -5.69 7.30
N THR A 243 -25.54 -6.55 8.29
CA THR A 243 -25.82 -6.11 9.66
C THR A 243 -24.53 -5.63 10.37
N ALA A 244 -24.66 -4.68 11.29
CA ALA A 244 -23.57 -4.26 12.15
C ALA A 244 -22.94 -5.43 12.92
N VAL A 245 -23.75 -6.41 13.34
CA VAL A 245 -23.28 -7.60 14.08
C VAL A 245 -22.37 -8.48 13.22
N GLU A 246 -22.76 -8.76 11.97
CA GLU A 246 -21.94 -9.55 11.04
C GLU A 246 -20.61 -8.84 10.75
N TYR A 247 -20.63 -7.54 10.47
CA TYR A 247 -19.43 -6.75 10.21
C TYR A 247 -18.51 -6.70 11.44
N THR A 248 -19.04 -6.46 12.64
CA THR A 248 -18.31 -6.49 13.90
C THR A 248 -17.59 -7.83 14.08
N ALA A 249 -18.29 -8.95 13.90
CA ALA A 249 -17.73 -10.29 14.05
C ALA A 249 -16.60 -10.56 13.04
N ALA A 250 -16.73 -10.10 11.79
CA ALA A 250 -15.72 -10.24 10.78
C ALA A 250 -14.45 -9.44 11.12
N ILE A 251 -14.57 -8.19 11.55
CA ILE A 251 -13.43 -7.36 12.00
C ILE A 251 -12.71 -8.01 13.18
N VAL A 252 -13.44 -8.45 14.19
CA VAL A 252 -12.86 -9.14 15.37
C VAL A 252 -12.09 -10.39 14.94
N LYS A 253 -12.67 -11.20 14.06
CA LYS A 253 -12.02 -12.41 13.51
C LYS A 253 -10.74 -12.06 12.76
N PHE A 254 -10.77 -11.02 11.93
CA PHE A 254 -9.63 -10.61 11.11
C PHE A 254 -8.49 -10.06 11.96
N VAL A 255 -8.77 -9.21 12.96
CA VAL A 255 -7.77 -8.73 13.93
C VAL A 255 -7.07 -9.90 14.62
N LYS A 256 -7.84 -10.89 15.11
CA LYS A 256 -7.27 -12.09 15.73
C LYS A 256 -6.42 -12.93 14.76
N GLN A 257 -6.80 -13.00 13.49
CA GLN A 257 -6.01 -13.67 12.46
C GLN A 257 -4.65 -12.99 12.28
N ILE A 258 -4.61 -11.66 12.21
CA ILE A 258 -3.37 -10.89 12.07
C ILE A 258 -2.44 -11.12 13.28
N GLN A 259 -2.97 -11.04 14.49
CA GLN A 259 -2.22 -11.31 15.72
C GLN A 259 -1.63 -12.73 15.73
N ALA A 260 -2.43 -13.72 15.34
CA ALA A 260 -1.98 -15.12 15.29
C ALA A 260 -0.87 -15.34 14.26
N GLY A 261 -0.90 -14.62 13.14
CA GLY A 261 0.11 -14.67 12.09
C GLY A 261 1.47 -14.20 12.58
N TYR A 262 1.57 -12.98 13.04
CA TYR A 262 2.84 -12.38 13.50
C TYR A 262 3.26 -12.84 14.92
N LYS A 263 2.34 -13.38 15.71
CA LYS A 263 2.58 -13.74 17.13
C LYS A 263 3.09 -12.57 17.97
N ASN A 264 2.65 -11.36 17.62
CA ASN A 264 2.88 -10.12 18.37
C ASN A 264 1.54 -9.43 18.64
N ASN A 265 1.56 -8.36 19.40
CA ASN A 265 0.39 -7.55 19.70
C ASN A 265 0.58 -6.14 19.16
N PRO A 266 0.43 -5.92 17.83
CA PRO A 266 0.47 -4.58 17.28
C PRO A 266 -0.73 -3.78 17.80
N THR A 267 -0.62 -2.46 17.78
CA THR A 267 -1.78 -1.59 17.99
C THR A 267 -2.60 -1.51 16.72
N PHE A 268 -3.91 -1.71 16.82
CA PHE A 268 -4.83 -1.65 15.68
C PHE A 268 -5.52 -0.29 15.60
N PHE A 269 -5.59 0.25 14.38
CA PHE A 269 -6.38 1.45 14.05
C PHE A 269 -7.43 1.05 13.02
N LEU A 270 -8.71 1.09 13.42
CA LEU A 270 -9.85 0.70 12.59
C LEU A 270 -10.48 1.97 12.03
N LEU A 271 -10.36 2.19 10.72
CA LEU A 271 -10.84 3.40 10.05
C LEU A 271 -12.24 3.20 9.48
N THR A 272 -13.10 4.21 9.64
CA THR A 272 -14.32 4.30 8.86
C THR A 272 -14.02 4.63 7.40
N SER A 273 -14.90 4.22 6.48
CA SER A 273 -14.79 4.57 5.07
C SER A 273 -15.33 5.97 4.79
N PRO A 274 -14.57 6.85 4.12
CA PRO A 274 -15.08 8.15 3.70
C PRO A 274 -16.12 8.07 2.57
N MET A 275 -16.26 6.91 1.91
CA MET A 275 -17.26 6.70 0.86
C MET A 275 -18.64 6.29 1.41
N LEU A 276 -18.72 5.85 2.67
CA LEU A 276 -19.99 5.59 3.34
C LEU A 276 -20.55 6.88 3.93
N ASN A 277 -21.87 7.06 3.85
CA ASN A 277 -22.58 8.18 4.44
C ASN A 277 -23.96 7.77 4.94
N ASP A 278 -24.59 8.61 5.74
CA ASP A 278 -25.88 8.31 6.37
C ASP A 278 -27.11 8.68 5.52
N GLY A 279 -26.87 9.24 4.34
CA GLY A 279 -27.95 9.59 3.40
C GLY A 279 -28.08 8.63 2.22
N TYR A 280 -27.11 7.76 1.99
CA TYR A 280 -27.07 6.84 0.87
C TYR A 280 -26.66 5.43 1.33
N PRO A 281 -27.27 4.33 0.82
CA PRO A 281 -28.39 4.32 -0.12
C PRO A 281 -29.71 4.76 0.51
N SER A 282 -29.82 4.76 1.85
CA SER A 282 -30.96 5.26 2.59
C SER A 282 -30.56 5.80 3.98
N ALA A 283 -31.34 6.72 4.51
CA ALA A 283 -31.15 7.23 5.88
C ALA A 283 -31.43 6.15 6.96
N GLU A 284 -32.17 5.11 6.63
CA GLU A 284 -32.44 3.99 7.54
C GLU A 284 -31.19 3.12 7.74
N GLU A 285 -30.41 2.92 6.68
CA GLU A 285 -29.15 2.18 6.76
C GLU A 285 -28.06 2.96 7.50
N ALA A 286 -28.03 4.29 7.33
CA ALA A 286 -27.07 5.19 7.96
C ALA A 286 -25.66 4.57 7.98
N GLN A 287 -25.14 4.23 6.77
CA GLN A 287 -24.02 3.32 6.62
C GLN A 287 -22.75 3.77 7.34
N HIS A 288 -22.45 5.08 7.36
CA HIS A 288 -21.29 5.61 8.08
C HIS A 288 -21.44 5.41 9.60
N THR A 289 -22.57 5.83 10.17
CA THR A 289 -22.88 5.65 11.60
C THR A 289 -22.91 4.18 11.97
N THR A 290 -23.49 3.34 11.11
CA THR A 290 -23.55 1.87 11.32
C THR A 290 -22.14 1.26 11.36
N GLN A 291 -21.26 1.63 10.43
CA GLN A 291 -19.87 1.19 10.42
C GLN A 291 -19.12 1.68 11.67
N PHE A 292 -19.23 2.96 11.99
CA PHE A 292 -18.57 3.55 13.16
C PHE A 292 -18.95 2.82 14.46
N ASN A 293 -20.26 2.57 14.66
CA ASN A 293 -20.76 1.86 15.83
C ASN A 293 -20.27 0.39 15.86
N ALA A 294 -20.27 -0.27 14.71
CA ALA A 294 -19.78 -1.65 14.60
C ALA A 294 -18.28 -1.77 14.91
N LEU A 295 -17.45 -0.82 14.47
CA LEU A 295 -16.03 -0.76 14.80
C LEU A 295 -15.80 -0.52 16.29
N ASN A 296 -16.56 0.39 16.91
CA ASN A 296 -16.50 0.60 18.36
C ASN A 296 -16.90 -0.65 19.15
N GLU A 297 -17.89 -1.39 18.67
CA GLU A 297 -18.28 -2.66 19.29
C GLU A 297 -17.20 -3.74 19.10
N ALA A 298 -16.53 -3.76 17.93
CA ALA A 298 -15.38 -4.64 17.70
C ALA A 298 -14.24 -4.36 18.68
N VAL A 299 -13.91 -3.10 18.93
CA VAL A 299 -12.89 -2.69 19.92
C VAL A 299 -13.25 -3.22 21.32
N LYS A 300 -14.51 -3.12 21.75
CA LYS A 300 -14.95 -3.67 23.03
C LYS A 300 -14.77 -5.19 23.11
N GLN A 301 -15.09 -5.91 22.02
CA GLN A 301 -14.96 -7.37 21.94
C GLN A 301 -13.50 -7.83 21.83
N LEU A 302 -12.59 -6.97 21.40
CA LEU A 302 -11.15 -7.19 21.33
C LEU A 302 -10.45 -6.93 22.69
N ASN A 303 -11.12 -7.19 23.80
CA ASN A 303 -10.61 -7.00 25.14
C ASN A 303 -9.19 -7.59 25.30
N GLY A 304 -8.24 -6.78 25.80
CA GLY A 304 -6.81 -7.13 25.90
C GLY A 304 -5.98 -6.88 24.63
N THR A 305 -6.60 -6.41 23.54
CA THR A 305 -5.92 -5.92 22.33
C THR A 305 -5.95 -4.39 22.32
N SER A 306 -4.81 -3.74 22.04
CA SER A 306 -4.80 -2.29 21.78
C SER A 306 -5.44 -2.03 20.42
N ALA A 307 -6.68 -1.56 20.43
CA ALA A 307 -7.45 -1.25 19.22
C ALA A 307 -8.22 0.07 19.39
N HIS A 308 -8.20 0.91 18.37
CA HIS A 308 -8.75 2.26 18.37
C HIS A 308 -9.53 2.51 17.09
N VAL A 309 -10.69 3.16 17.19
CA VAL A 309 -11.45 3.60 16.02
C VAL A 309 -10.96 4.99 15.62
N VAL A 310 -10.70 5.17 14.33
CA VAL A 310 -10.41 6.46 13.74
C VAL A 310 -11.57 6.84 12.82
N ASP A 311 -12.32 7.84 13.21
CA ASP A 311 -13.43 8.35 12.43
C ASP A 311 -12.92 9.23 11.29
N TRP A 312 -12.89 8.66 10.07
CA TRP A 312 -12.63 9.37 8.83
C TRP A 312 -14.00 9.86 8.27
N PRO A 313 -14.28 11.17 8.29
CA PRO A 313 -15.59 11.67 7.93
C PRO A 313 -15.93 11.38 6.47
N PRO A 314 -17.23 11.24 6.14
CA PRO A 314 -17.66 11.11 4.76
C PRO A 314 -17.14 12.24 3.87
N GLN A 315 -16.73 11.90 2.64
CA GLN A 315 -16.15 12.84 1.68
C GLN A 315 -17.12 13.90 1.16
N GLY A 316 -18.43 13.72 1.37
CA GLY A 316 -19.45 14.69 0.94
C GLY A 316 -19.51 14.83 -0.58
N SER A 317 -19.40 16.07 -1.07
CA SER A 317 -19.40 16.39 -2.50
C SER A 317 -17.99 16.45 -3.13
N ASP A 318 -16.92 16.20 -2.35
CA ASP A 318 -15.55 16.16 -2.85
C ASP A 318 -15.27 14.79 -3.46
N LEU A 319 -15.74 14.59 -4.72
CA LEU A 319 -15.74 13.30 -5.41
C LEU A 319 -14.64 13.25 -6.46
N GLY A 320 -13.72 12.31 -6.28
CA GLY A 320 -12.70 11.96 -7.27
C GLY A 320 -13.19 10.95 -8.30
N CYS A 321 -12.26 10.31 -8.98
CA CYS A 321 -12.51 9.31 -10.03
C CYS A 321 -13.42 8.20 -9.51
N ASP A 322 -14.47 7.86 -10.27
CA ASP A 322 -15.45 6.83 -9.89
C ASP A 322 -15.96 6.97 -8.44
N TYR A 323 -16.19 8.22 -8.00
CA TYR A 323 -16.65 8.56 -6.64
C TYR A 323 -15.65 8.24 -5.51
N HIS A 324 -14.40 7.91 -5.81
CA HIS A 324 -13.37 7.65 -4.81
C HIS A 324 -12.81 8.93 -4.18
N PRO A 325 -12.11 8.83 -3.04
CA PRO A 325 -11.55 9.98 -2.34
C PRO A 325 -10.52 10.76 -3.17
N THR A 326 -10.69 12.08 -3.21
CA THR A 326 -9.72 13.01 -3.81
C THR A 326 -8.40 13.06 -3.00
N PRO A 327 -7.34 13.70 -3.53
CA PRO A 327 -6.15 14.02 -2.71
C PRO A 327 -6.48 14.81 -1.45
N GLY A 328 -7.50 15.69 -1.50
CA GLY A 328 -7.98 16.46 -0.34
C GLY A 328 -8.59 15.57 0.74
N THR A 329 -9.50 14.69 0.36
CA THR A 329 -10.10 13.71 1.28
C THR A 329 -9.04 12.77 1.86
N ASN A 330 -8.07 12.31 1.05
CA ASN A 330 -6.94 11.50 1.53
C ASN A 330 -6.06 12.26 2.54
N ALA A 331 -5.84 13.56 2.34
CA ALA A 331 -5.09 14.38 3.29
C ALA A 331 -5.79 14.45 4.66
N ILE A 332 -7.12 14.58 4.68
CA ILE A 332 -7.93 14.55 5.92
C ILE A 332 -7.78 13.20 6.64
N GLY A 333 -7.88 12.08 5.90
CA GLY A 333 -7.68 10.74 6.47
C GLY A 333 -6.28 10.57 7.06
N ALA A 334 -5.25 11.04 6.35
CA ALA A 334 -3.87 11.01 6.82
C ALA A 334 -3.66 11.84 8.09
N GLU A 335 -4.24 13.03 8.17
CA GLU A 335 -4.16 13.90 9.36
C GLU A 335 -4.76 13.21 10.58
N LYS A 336 -5.99 12.70 10.44
CA LYS A 336 -6.69 12.00 11.54
C LYS A 336 -5.94 10.76 12.00
N LEU A 337 -5.49 9.92 11.07
CA LEU A 337 -4.74 8.71 11.40
C LEU A 337 -3.41 9.05 12.06
N THR A 338 -2.67 10.03 11.53
CA THR A 338 -1.40 10.49 12.10
C THR A 338 -1.58 11.02 13.53
N ALA A 339 -2.63 11.81 13.77
CA ALA A 339 -2.94 12.33 15.10
C ALA A 339 -3.24 11.20 16.10
N ALA A 340 -4.09 10.25 15.71
CA ALA A 340 -4.43 9.09 16.53
C ALA A 340 -3.19 8.23 16.85
N MET A 341 -2.33 7.98 15.85
CA MET A 341 -1.11 7.20 16.07
C MET A 341 -0.12 7.92 17.00
N LYS A 342 0.05 9.23 16.86
CA LYS A 342 0.89 10.03 17.78
C LYS A 342 0.38 9.97 19.20
N GLU A 343 -0.91 10.11 19.40
CA GLU A 343 -1.54 10.06 20.72
C GLU A 343 -1.38 8.69 21.38
N VAL A 344 -1.63 7.62 20.64
CA VAL A 344 -1.66 6.25 21.19
C VAL A 344 -0.28 5.65 21.31
N LEU A 345 0.61 5.85 20.34
CA LEU A 345 1.92 5.22 20.25
C LEU A 345 3.06 6.09 20.80
N GLY A 346 2.80 7.39 20.98
CA GLY A 346 3.83 8.33 21.39
C GLY A 346 4.87 8.65 20.30
N TRP A 347 4.50 8.54 19.03
CA TRP A 347 5.42 8.70 17.88
C TRP A 347 5.67 10.14 17.47
#